data_d08b3b3a8730d5ee2bbfde0abef23845
#
_entry.id   d08b3b3a8730d5ee2bbfde0abef23845
#
_cell.length_a   1.000
_cell.length_b   1.000
_cell.length_c   1.000
_cell.angle_alpha   90.00
_cell.angle_beta   90.00
_cell.angle_gamma   90.00
#
_symmetry.space_group_name_H-M   'P 1'
#
loop_
_entity.id
_entity.type
_entity.pdbx_description
1 polymer ?
#
loop_
_entity_poly.entity_id
_entity_poly.type
_entity_poly.pdbx_seq_one_letter_code
_entity_poly.pdbx_strand_id
1 'polypeptide(L)'
;MTERARAKLLDLKARQEAGVHMMCPRCGMDTMKEPIHTNALSRSADVYVCDACGTAEAMLAFMKQDYPLHLWAAFQPVRPPADFKEHSARAVMDTVLRTQSDELRRLYQLCRDDPGNAEWYRLEAFESCPGLIELWPQPFQAKYQAADGAVLIRFRNGPDGGIQMAADVTDK
;
A
#
# COMPACT_ATOMS: atom_id res chain seq x y z
N MET A 1 -0.90 5.77 11.33
CA MET A 1 -1.82 5.79 10.15
C MET A 1 -1.76 7.16 9.51
N THR A 2 -1.55 7.22 8.19
CA THR A 2 -1.50 8.47 7.43
C THR A 2 -2.87 9.15 7.34
N GLU A 3 -2.89 10.45 6.99
CA GLU A 3 -4.12 11.21 6.81
C GLU A 3 -5.01 10.63 5.70
N ARG A 4 -4.39 10.18 4.61
CA ARG A 4 -5.09 9.49 3.51
C ARG A 4 -5.77 8.19 3.96
N ALA A 5 -5.09 7.36 4.76
CA ALA A 5 -5.68 6.14 5.30
C ALA A 5 -6.83 6.43 6.27
N ARG A 6 -6.71 7.52 7.06
CA ARG A 6 -7.78 7.98 7.94
C ARG A 6 -9.00 8.44 7.15
N ALA A 7 -8.81 9.21 6.09
CA ALA A 7 -9.91 9.64 5.22
C ALA A 7 -10.64 8.45 4.59
N LYS A 8 -9.91 7.44 4.13
CA LYS A 8 -10.48 6.20 3.59
C LYS A 8 -11.30 5.42 4.63
N LEU A 9 -10.84 5.38 5.89
CA LEU A 9 -11.58 4.76 6.99
C LEU A 9 -12.88 5.50 7.29
N LEU A 10 -12.86 6.83 7.29
CA LEU A 10 -14.06 7.65 7.49
C LEU A 10 -15.07 7.47 6.35
N ASP A 11 -14.62 7.37 5.10
CA ASP A 11 -15.47 7.06 3.95
C ASP A 11 -16.13 5.68 4.11
N LEU A 12 -15.38 4.64 4.48
CA LEU A 12 -15.91 3.32 4.76
C LEU A 12 -17.02 3.36 5.83
N LYS A 13 -16.78 4.08 6.93
CA LYS A 13 -17.76 4.25 8.01
C LYS A 13 -19.02 4.96 7.51
N ALA A 14 -18.87 6.07 6.82
CA ALA A 14 -20.01 6.83 6.28
C ALA A 14 -20.87 5.99 5.32
N ARG A 15 -20.26 5.18 4.47
CA ARG A 15 -20.96 4.26 3.58
C ARG A 15 -21.72 3.17 4.33
N GLN A 16 -21.14 2.63 5.40
CA GLN A 16 -21.81 1.66 6.27
C GLN A 16 -22.99 2.28 7.01
N GLU A 17 -22.86 3.48 7.52
CA GLU A 17 -23.95 4.23 8.17
C GLU A 17 -25.08 4.57 7.20
N ALA A 18 -24.74 4.81 5.93
CA ALA A 18 -25.73 5.02 4.86
C ALA A 18 -26.39 3.72 4.35
N GLY A 19 -26.03 2.56 4.90
CA GLY A 19 -26.58 1.25 4.50
C GLY A 19 -26.14 0.81 3.09
N VAL A 20 -25.01 1.33 2.59
CA VAL A 20 -24.50 0.92 1.27
C VAL A 20 -23.93 -0.48 1.37
N HIS A 21 -24.45 -1.41 0.55
CA HIS A 21 -23.86 -2.76 0.44
C HIS A 21 -22.40 -2.69 0.04
N MET A 22 -21.55 -3.46 0.73
CA MET A 22 -20.12 -3.50 0.46
C MET A 22 -19.49 -4.84 0.85
N MET A 23 -18.38 -5.15 0.23
CA MET A 23 -17.52 -6.26 0.67
C MET A 23 -16.94 -5.98 2.06
N CYS A 24 -16.62 -7.03 2.81
CA CYS A 24 -16.00 -6.88 4.12
C CYS A 24 -14.69 -6.08 4.01
N PRO A 25 -14.54 -4.97 4.74
CA PRO A 25 -13.34 -4.13 4.64
C PRO A 25 -12.04 -4.86 4.98
N ARG A 26 -12.11 -5.86 5.88
CA ARG A 26 -10.94 -6.61 6.34
C ARG A 26 -10.50 -7.69 5.37
N CYS A 27 -11.40 -8.55 4.91
CA CYS A 27 -11.04 -9.70 4.06
C CYS A 27 -11.36 -9.52 2.56
N GLY A 28 -12.15 -8.49 2.19
CA GLY A 28 -12.54 -8.25 0.80
C GLY A 28 -13.58 -9.20 0.24
N MET A 29 -14.15 -10.09 1.07
CA MET A 29 -15.17 -11.04 0.64
C MET A 29 -16.56 -10.42 0.71
N ASP A 30 -17.46 -10.85 -0.18
CA ASP A 30 -18.88 -10.48 -0.16
C ASP A 30 -19.62 -11.36 0.86
N THR A 31 -19.37 -11.10 2.15
CA THR A 31 -19.89 -11.87 3.29
C THR A 31 -20.52 -10.99 4.35
N MET A 32 -20.74 -9.72 4.04
CA MET A 32 -21.44 -8.80 4.92
C MET A 32 -22.92 -9.09 4.89
N LYS A 33 -23.55 -9.09 6.07
CA LYS A 33 -25.01 -9.25 6.24
C LYS A 33 -25.69 -7.91 6.09
N GLU A 34 -26.96 -7.96 5.76
CA GLU A 34 -27.86 -6.81 5.81
C GLU A 34 -28.97 -7.06 6.84
N PRO A 35 -29.32 -6.03 7.65
CA PRO A 35 -28.70 -4.69 7.71
C PRO A 35 -27.27 -4.73 8.24
N ILE A 36 -26.43 -3.77 7.81
CA ILE A 36 -24.97 -3.76 8.05
C ILE A 36 -24.61 -3.85 9.55
N HIS A 37 -25.39 -3.24 10.44
CA HIS A 37 -25.15 -3.24 11.89
C HIS A 37 -25.35 -4.61 12.56
N THR A 38 -25.80 -5.64 11.83
CA THR A 38 -25.90 -7.03 12.33
C THR A 38 -24.57 -7.79 12.18
N ASN A 39 -23.58 -7.17 11.56
CA ASN A 39 -22.23 -7.70 11.46
C ASN A 39 -21.40 -7.35 12.71
N ALA A 40 -20.24 -7.95 12.85
CA ALA A 40 -19.34 -7.66 13.96
C ALA A 40 -18.75 -6.24 13.84
N LEU A 41 -18.78 -5.45 14.91
CA LEU A 41 -17.99 -4.23 15.00
C LEU A 41 -16.52 -4.60 15.19
N SER A 42 -15.63 -4.05 14.35
CA SER A 42 -14.21 -4.32 14.47
C SER A 42 -13.60 -3.76 15.76
N ARG A 43 -12.61 -4.46 16.30
CA ARG A 43 -11.80 -3.98 17.44
C ARG A 43 -10.65 -3.08 17.02
N SER A 44 -10.29 -3.13 15.75
CA SER A 44 -9.15 -2.38 15.19
C SER A 44 -9.56 -1.04 14.60
N ALA A 45 -10.86 -0.87 14.24
CA ALA A 45 -11.40 0.34 13.63
C ALA A 45 -12.90 0.45 13.89
N ASP A 46 -13.43 1.66 13.89
CA ASP A 46 -14.85 1.95 14.10
C ASP A 46 -15.66 1.71 12.81
N VAL A 47 -15.63 0.47 12.32
CA VAL A 47 -16.39 -0.01 11.15
C VAL A 47 -16.82 -1.47 11.36
N TYR A 48 -17.88 -1.88 10.68
CA TYR A 48 -18.32 -3.28 10.68
C TYR A 48 -17.48 -4.14 9.75
N VAL A 49 -17.24 -5.37 10.17
CA VAL A 49 -16.58 -6.45 9.40
C VAL A 49 -17.46 -7.69 9.45
N CYS A 50 -17.29 -8.63 8.52
CA CYS A 50 -18.07 -9.87 8.57
C CYS A 50 -17.79 -10.66 9.87
N ASP A 51 -18.72 -11.54 10.27
CA ASP A 51 -18.62 -12.27 11.53
C ASP A 51 -17.36 -13.11 11.65
N ALA A 52 -16.91 -13.72 10.54
CA ALA A 52 -15.66 -14.48 10.52
C ALA A 52 -14.45 -13.60 10.86
N CYS A 53 -14.42 -12.39 10.32
CA CYS A 53 -13.38 -11.40 10.63
C CYS A 53 -13.46 -10.91 12.08
N GLY A 54 -14.68 -10.64 12.58
CA GLY A 54 -14.89 -10.25 13.97
C GLY A 54 -14.46 -11.33 14.96
N THR A 55 -14.76 -12.60 14.65
CA THR A 55 -14.28 -13.76 15.43
C THR A 55 -12.76 -13.88 15.39
N ALA A 56 -12.15 -13.74 14.21
CA ALA A 56 -10.69 -13.75 14.07
C ALA A 56 -10.02 -12.63 14.89
N GLU A 57 -10.59 -11.40 14.90
CA GLU A 57 -10.08 -10.31 15.74
C GLU A 57 -10.21 -10.63 17.23
N ALA A 58 -11.29 -11.29 17.67
CA ALA A 58 -11.44 -11.70 19.06
C ALA A 58 -10.37 -12.71 19.47
N MET A 59 -10.06 -13.67 18.61
CA MET A 59 -9.00 -14.66 18.85
C MET A 59 -7.62 -14.02 18.90
N LEU A 60 -7.31 -13.12 17.95
CA LEU A 60 -6.05 -12.38 17.95
C LEU A 60 -5.88 -11.54 19.22
N ALA A 61 -6.93 -10.82 19.63
CA ALA A 61 -6.91 -10.03 20.86
C ALA A 61 -6.67 -10.92 22.09
N PHE A 62 -7.27 -12.11 22.15
CA PHE A 62 -7.00 -13.08 23.21
C PHE A 62 -5.53 -13.52 23.22
N MET A 63 -4.91 -13.68 22.06
CA MET A 63 -3.48 -14.01 21.92
C MET A 63 -2.56 -12.80 22.07
N LYS A 64 -3.09 -11.60 22.37
CA LYS A 64 -2.36 -10.33 22.42
C LYS A 64 -1.64 -10.01 21.10
N GLN A 65 -2.27 -10.36 20.00
CA GLN A 65 -1.81 -10.09 18.64
C GLN A 65 -2.78 -9.15 17.94
N ASP A 66 -2.27 -8.37 17.01
CA ASP A 66 -3.04 -7.48 16.15
C ASP A 66 -2.93 -7.89 14.68
N TYR A 67 -3.96 -7.58 13.91
CA TYR A 67 -3.91 -7.62 12.45
C TYR A 67 -3.93 -6.17 11.94
N PRO A 68 -2.78 -5.66 11.49
CA PRO A 68 -2.63 -4.25 11.16
C PRO A 68 -3.58 -3.78 10.05
N LEU A 69 -4.14 -2.58 10.20
CA LEU A 69 -5.09 -2.00 9.25
C LEU A 69 -4.55 -1.91 7.82
N HIS A 70 -3.25 -1.64 7.64
CA HIS A 70 -2.64 -1.57 6.31
C HIS A 70 -2.68 -2.90 5.54
N LEU A 71 -2.95 -4.03 6.21
CA LEU A 71 -3.14 -5.34 5.57
C LEU A 71 -4.60 -5.63 5.20
N TRP A 72 -5.55 -4.79 5.60
CA TRP A 72 -6.96 -4.99 5.27
C TRP A 72 -7.20 -4.83 3.77
N ALA A 73 -8.13 -5.61 3.22
CA ALA A 73 -8.47 -5.57 1.81
C ALA A 73 -8.89 -4.17 1.35
N ALA A 74 -9.62 -3.43 2.19
CA ALA A 74 -10.06 -2.07 1.89
C ALA A 74 -8.89 -1.10 1.66
N PHE A 75 -7.72 -1.35 2.24
CA PHE A 75 -6.54 -0.49 2.09
C PHE A 75 -5.57 -0.98 1.01
N GLN A 76 -5.80 -2.18 0.45
CA GLN A 76 -4.94 -2.65 -0.62
C GLN A 76 -5.04 -1.73 -1.84
N PRO A 77 -3.92 -1.40 -2.48
CA PRO A 77 -3.90 -0.49 -3.61
C PRO A 77 -4.52 -1.11 -4.85
N VAL A 78 -5.29 -0.31 -5.57
CA VAL A 78 -5.62 -0.62 -6.96
C VAL A 78 -4.41 -0.17 -7.79
N ARG A 79 -3.59 -1.14 -8.21
CA ARG A 79 -2.39 -0.85 -9.00
C ARG A 79 -2.79 -0.37 -10.40
N PRO A 80 -2.36 0.80 -10.84
CA PRO A 80 -2.60 1.21 -12.20
C PRO A 80 -1.88 0.25 -13.16
N PRO A 81 -2.52 -0.14 -14.27
CA PRO A 81 -1.88 -0.97 -15.27
C PRO A 81 -0.66 -0.24 -15.83
N ALA A 82 0.47 -0.95 -15.93
CA ALA A 82 1.63 -0.48 -16.65
C ALA A 82 2.19 -1.63 -17.45
N ASP A 83 2.33 -1.39 -18.73
CA ASP A 83 2.79 -2.38 -19.68
C ASP A 83 4.32 -2.32 -19.83
N PHE A 84 5.02 -2.55 -18.71
CA PHE A 84 6.48 -2.61 -18.75
C PHE A 84 7.02 -4.00 -19.13
N LYS A 85 6.16 -5.02 -19.14
CA LYS A 85 6.59 -6.40 -19.39
C LYS A 85 7.11 -6.64 -20.81
N GLU A 86 6.71 -5.81 -21.75
CA GLU A 86 7.15 -5.87 -23.15
C GLU A 86 8.31 -4.91 -23.49
N HIS A 87 8.72 -4.08 -22.51
CA HIS A 87 9.79 -3.11 -22.72
C HIS A 87 11.11 -3.63 -22.14
N SER A 88 12.23 -3.26 -22.76
CA SER A 88 13.56 -3.56 -22.19
C SER A 88 13.76 -2.82 -20.87
N ALA A 89 14.59 -3.38 -19.99
CA ALA A 89 14.89 -2.78 -18.70
C ALA A 89 15.46 -1.36 -18.84
N ARG A 90 16.23 -1.09 -19.88
CA ARG A 90 16.72 0.26 -20.19
C ARG A 90 15.60 1.23 -20.48
N ALA A 91 14.63 0.84 -21.32
CA ALA A 91 13.48 1.69 -21.67
C ALA A 91 12.56 1.92 -20.46
N VAL A 92 12.38 0.89 -19.62
CA VAL A 92 11.63 1.01 -18.34
C VAL A 92 12.34 1.99 -17.43
N MET A 93 13.67 1.86 -17.24
CA MET A 93 14.46 2.75 -16.40
C MET A 93 14.34 4.21 -16.85
N ASP A 94 14.53 4.49 -18.15
CA ASP A 94 14.45 5.84 -18.70
C ASP A 94 13.04 6.44 -18.50
N THR A 95 11.99 5.63 -18.63
CA THR A 95 10.60 6.04 -18.41
C THR A 95 10.36 6.37 -16.94
N VAL A 96 10.73 5.47 -16.01
CA VAL A 96 10.56 5.66 -14.57
C VAL A 96 11.31 6.88 -14.07
N LEU A 97 12.57 7.05 -14.49
CA LEU A 97 13.37 8.21 -14.11
C LEU A 97 12.76 9.53 -14.57
N ARG A 98 12.17 9.54 -15.76
CA ARG A 98 11.53 10.75 -16.31
C ARG A 98 10.19 11.07 -15.67
N THR A 99 9.38 10.06 -15.33
CA THR A 99 7.96 10.26 -14.97
C THR A 99 7.66 10.05 -13.49
N GLN A 100 8.52 9.32 -12.75
CA GLN A 100 8.21 8.89 -11.38
C GLN A 100 9.31 9.24 -10.37
N SER A 101 10.45 9.79 -10.80
CA SER A 101 11.59 10.06 -9.89
C SER A 101 11.23 11.02 -8.75
N ASP A 102 10.43 12.05 -9.03
CA ASP A 102 10.02 13.03 -8.02
C ASP A 102 9.09 12.41 -6.98
N GLU A 103 8.14 11.58 -7.41
CA GLU A 103 7.24 10.87 -6.52
C GLU A 103 7.99 9.85 -5.66
N LEU A 104 8.89 9.07 -6.25
CA LEU A 104 9.74 8.13 -5.51
C LEU A 104 10.62 8.87 -4.49
N ARG A 105 11.15 10.05 -4.85
CA ARG A 105 11.92 10.89 -3.92
C ARG A 105 11.07 11.39 -2.77
N ARG A 106 9.85 11.84 -3.03
CA ARG A 106 8.87 12.25 -2.03
C ARG A 106 8.57 11.11 -1.04
N LEU A 107 8.29 9.92 -1.57
CA LEU A 107 8.01 8.71 -0.77
C LEU A 107 9.21 8.30 0.07
N TYR A 108 10.42 8.39 -0.48
CA TYR A 108 11.65 8.15 0.29
C TYR A 108 11.76 9.12 1.49
N GLN A 109 11.51 10.41 1.27
CA GLN A 109 11.53 11.40 2.35
C GLN A 109 10.50 11.07 3.43
N LEU A 110 9.27 10.74 3.05
CA LEU A 110 8.22 10.35 3.98
C LEU A 110 8.59 9.10 4.79
N CYS A 111 9.10 8.05 4.16
CA CYS A 111 9.54 6.84 4.85
C CYS A 111 10.70 7.12 5.83
N ARG A 112 11.60 8.06 5.48
CA ARG A 112 12.70 8.47 6.34
C ARG A 112 12.24 9.29 7.54
N ASP A 113 11.38 10.27 7.29
CA ASP A 113 10.97 11.27 8.29
C ASP A 113 9.86 10.74 9.22
N ASP A 114 9.10 9.74 8.76
CA ASP A 114 8.02 9.08 9.51
C ASP A 114 8.04 7.55 9.29
N PRO A 115 9.05 6.85 9.84
CA PRO A 115 9.22 5.41 9.63
C PRO A 115 8.08 4.57 10.23
N GLY A 116 7.36 5.09 11.22
CA GLY A 116 6.18 4.42 11.80
C GLY A 116 5.01 4.27 10.82
N ASN A 117 4.99 5.06 9.75
CA ASN A 117 3.99 4.99 8.68
C ASN A 117 4.54 4.44 7.36
N ALA A 118 5.73 3.86 7.33
CA ALA A 118 6.40 3.38 6.11
C ALA A 118 5.54 2.40 5.29
N GLU A 119 4.78 1.52 5.94
CA GLU A 119 3.88 0.59 5.26
C GLU A 119 2.71 1.30 4.56
N TRP A 120 2.20 2.39 5.11
CA TRP A 120 1.19 3.21 4.46
C TRP A 120 1.75 3.92 3.21
N TYR A 121 2.98 4.45 3.29
CA TYR A 121 3.66 5.06 2.15
C TYR A 121 3.99 4.03 1.07
N ARG A 122 4.29 2.79 1.47
CA ARG A 122 4.45 1.67 0.53
C ARG A 122 3.16 1.39 -0.27
N LEU A 123 2.01 1.38 0.39
CA LEU A 123 0.71 1.20 -0.29
C LEU A 123 0.43 2.37 -1.23
N GLU A 124 0.71 3.60 -0.79
CA GLU A 124 0.57 4.81 -1.62
C GLU A 124 1.43 4.74 -2.88
N ALA A 125 2.68 4.25 -2.77
CA ALA A 125 3.57 4.07 -3.90
C ALA A 125 2.99 3.16 -5.00
N PHE A 126 2.32 2.08 -4.63
CA PHE A 126 1.68 1.18 -5.60
C PHE A 126 0.51 1.83 -6.35
N GLU A 127 -0.13 2.86 -5.78
CA GLU A 127 -1.19 3.62 -6.45
C GLU A 127 -0.62 4.75 -7.31
N SER A 128 0.48 5.39 -6.89
CA SER A 128 1.06 6.57 -7.55
C SER A 128 2.16 6.27 -8.54
N CYS A 129 2.78 5.07 -8.49
CA CYS A 129 3.88 4.67 -9.36
C CYS A 129 3.47 3.49 -10.27
N PRO A 130 2.96 3.75 -11.48
CA PRO A 130 2.58 2.71 -12.43
C PRO A 130 3.74 1.75 -12.73
N GLY A 131 3.45 0.44 -12.72
CA GLY A 131 4.43 -0.61 -12.99
C GLY A 131 5.34 -0.99 -11.83
N LEU A 132 5.26 -0.29 -10.70
CA LEU A 132 5.97 -0.68 -9.47
C LEU A 132 5.48 -2.05 -9.01
N ILE A 133 6.40 -3.02 -8.85
CA ILE A 133 6.06 -4.38 -8.39
C ILE A 133 6.40 -4.61 -6.93
N GLU A 134 7.49 -4.03 -6.45
CA GLU A 134 7.95 -4.15 -5.07
C GLU A 134 8.52 -2.82 -4.58
N LEU A 135 8.29 -2.51 -3.31
CA LEU A 135 8.91 -1.40 -2.60
C LEU A 135 9.35 -1.85 -1.22
N TRP A 136 10.62 -1.63 -0.91
CA TRP A 136 11.18 -1.74 0.44
C TRP A 136 11.38 -0.34 1.01
N PRO A 137 10.71 0.00 2.11
CA PRO A 137 10.86 1.32 2.71
C PRO A 137 12.24 1.56 3.36
N GLN A 138 12.87 0.48 3.88
CA GLN A 138 14.16 0.56 4.58
C GLN A 138 15.01 -0.70 4.37
N PRO A 139 16.12 -0.62 3.61
CA PRO A 139 16.55 0.54 2.81
C PRO A 139 15.59 0.79 1.66
N PHE A 140 15.39 2.06 1.30
CA PHE A 140 14.41 2.40 0.27
C PHE A 140 14.86 1.91 -1.11
N GLN A 141 14.07 1.02 -1.67
CA GLN A 141 14.30 0.44 -2.98
C GLN A 141 12.99 0.14 -3.69
N ALA A 142 12.81 0.67 -4.88
CA ALA A 142 11.68 0.41 -5.76
C ALA A 142 12.11 -0.51 -6.91
N LYS A 143 11.27 -1.52 -7.23
CA LYS A 143 11.53 -2.51 -8.29
C LYS A 143 10.44 -2.50 -9.33
N TYR A 144 10.85 -2.51 -10.59
CA TYR A 144 10.01 -2.60 -11.77
C TYR A 144 10.41 -3.82 -12.59
N GLN A 145 9.44 -4.53 -13.16
CA GLN A 145 9.70 -5.68 -14.04
C GLN A 145 9.76 -5.22 -15.50
N ALA A 146 10.73 -5.75 -16.24
CA ALA A 146 10.90 -5.54 -17.68
C ALA A 146 10.94 -6.89 -18.42
N ALA A 147 10.97 -6.87 -19.75
CA ALA A 147 11.01 -8.07 -20.59
C ALA A 147 12.28 -8.89 -20.37
N ASP A 148 13.42 -8.23 -20.24
CA ASP A 148 14.78 -8.78 -20.18
C ASP A 148 15.42 -8.71 -18.79
N GLY A 149 14.69 -8.23 -17.75
CA GLY A 149 15.24 -8.14 -16.40
C GLY A 149 14.36 -7.32 -15.47
N ALA A 150 14.98 -6.66 -14.50
CA ALA A 150 14.30 -5.73 -13.59
C ALA A 150 15.11 -4.43 -13.42
N VAL A 151 14.39 -3.36 -13.10
CA VAL A 151 14.97 -2.05 -12.77
C VAL A 151 14.84 -1.84 -11.27
N LEU A 152 15.93 -1.47 -10.62
CA LEU A 152 16.00 -1.13 -9.20
C LEU A 152 16.35 0.34 -9.05
N ILE A 153 15.47 1.10 -8.38
CA ILE A 153 15.70 2.50 -8.02
C ILE A 153 15.93 2.58 -6.52
N ARG A 154 17.08 3.10 -6.12
CA ARG A 154 17.47 3.22 -4.72
C ARG A 154 17.69 4.68 -4.35
N PHE A 155 17.30 5.02 -3.13
CA PHE A 155 17.60 6.33 -2.55
C PHE A 155 18.41 6.17 -1.27
N ARG A 156 19.33 7.09 -1.06
CA ARG A 156 20.13 7.19 0.17
C ARG A 156 20.44 8.65 0.49
N ASN A 157 20.77 8.92 1.72
CA ASN A 157 21.33 10.22 2.08
C ASN A 157 22.76 10.33 1.57
N GLY A 158 23.08 11.44 0.90
CA GLY A 158 24.44 11.80 0.55
C GLY A 158 25.20 12.36 1.75
N PRO A 159 26.55 12.44 1.65
CA PRO A 159 27.41 12.97 2.71
C PRO A 159 27.16 14.44 3.02
N ASP A 160 26.59 15.18 2.09
CA ASP A 160 26.20 16.59 2.18
C ASP A 160 24.76 16.79 2.71
N GLY A 161 24.07 15.71 3.11
CA GLY A 161 22.68 15.73 3.53
C GLY A 161 21.67 15.75 2.37
N GLY A 162 22.14 15.80 1.13
CA GLY A 162 21.29 15.69 -0.05
C GLY A 162 20.80 14.26 -0.29
N ILE A 163 19.79 14.11 -1.13
CA ILE A 163 19.25 12.79 -1.50
C ILE A 163 19.93 12.34 -2.80
N GLN A 164 20.62 11.21 -2.72
CA GLN A 164 21.23 10.54 -3.87
C GLN A 164 20.30 9.43 -4.37
N MET A 165 20.11 9.38 -5.68
CA MET A 165 19.36 8.32 -6.37
C MET A 165 20.34 7.50 -7.23
N ALA A 166 20.19 6.19 -7.19
CA ALA A 166 20.85 5.24 -8.06
C ALA A 166 19.80 4.39 -8.78
N ALA A 167 20.04 4.12 -10.05
CA ALA A 167 19.20 3.24 -10.87
C ALA A 167 20.07 2.16 -11.50
N ASP A 168 19.70 0.91 -11.29
CA ASP A 168 20.43 -0.26 -11.79
C ASP A 168 19.50 -1.18 -12.58
N VAL A 169 20.02 -1.83 -13.60
CA VAL A 169 19.36 -2.90 -14.32
C VAL A 169 19.95 -4.23 -13.84
N THR A 170 19.08 -5.18 -13.51
CA THR A 170 19.48 -6.56 -13.19
C THR A 170 19.00 -7.48 -14.31
N ASP A 171 19.90 -8.26 -14.86
CA ASP A 171 19.57 -9.29 -15.83
C ASP A 171 18.70 -10.41 -15.20
N LYS A 172 17.99 -11.13 -16.06
CA LYS A 172 17.21 -12.33 -15.63
C LYS A 172 18.13 -13.43 -15.18
#